data_37b4c83af445d28ab9204f4bedfed064
#
_entry.id   37b4c83af445d28ab9204f4bedfed064
#
_cell.length_a   1.000
_cell.length_b   1.000
_cell.length_c   1.000
_cell.angle_alpha   90.00
_cell.angle_beta   90.00
_cell.angle_gamma   90.00
#
_symmetry.space_group_name_H-M   'P 1'
#
loop_
_entity.id
_entity.type
_entity.pdbx_description
1 polymer ?
#
loop_
_entity_poly.entity_id
_entity_poly.type
_entity_poly.pdbx_seq_one_letter_code
_entity_poly.pdbx_strand_id
1 'polypeptide(L)'
;MDSHPYSICPEIIPNFKDLIGLTIGKGFRKNVYSKVGGVKGCTHLVELLFPIATTAFQTIYSYKISKNKDKKPINKNAPSLINSCHSWSENNEVIKKYFPDYYIEK
;
A
#
# COMPACT_ATOMS: atom_id res chain seq x y z
N MET A 1 -11.81 15.79 -11.65
CA MET A 1 -11.84 15.03 -12.92
C MET A 1 -12.08 16.00 -14.05
N ASP A 2 -11.01 16.31 -14.80
CA ASP A 2 -11.07 17.30 -15.90
C ASP A 2 -11.38 16.65 -17.24
N SER A 3 -11.15 15.34 -17.36
CA SER A 3 -11.43 14.59 -18.58
C SER A 3 -12.12 13.29 -18.20
N HIS A 4 -13.21 12.98 -18.89
CA HIS A 4 -13.98 11.78 -18.60
C HIS A 4 -14.70 11.30 -19.86
N PRO A 5 -14.93 9.98 -20.00
CA PRO A 5 -15.55 9.40 -21.19
C PRO A 5 -17.01 9.79 -21.37
N TYR A 6 -17.77 9.97 -20.27
CA TYR A 6 -19.20 10.23 -20.33
C TYR A 6 -19.56 11.41 -19.45
N SER A 7 -20.62 12.12 -19.83
CA SER A 7 -21.06 13.32 -19.09
C SER A 7 -21.51 13.04 -17.65
N ILE A 8 -21.91 11.81 -17.36
CA ILE A 8 -22.36 11.43 -16.02
C ILE A 8 -21.23 10.98 -15.10
N CYS A 9 -20.01 10.77 -15.63
CA CYS A 9 -18.88 10.31 -14.82
C CYS A 9 -18.65 11.14 -13.56
N PRO A 10 -18.71 12.49 -13.60
CA PRO A 10 -18.47 13.30 -12.41
C PRO A 10 -19.47 13.12 -11.28
N GLU A 11 -20.62 12.52 -11.53
CA GLU A 11 -21.67 12.39 -10.51
C GLU A 11 -21.25 11.58 -9.30
N ILE A 12 -20.30 10.65 -9.47
CA ILE A 12 -19.86 9.77 -8.38
C ILE A 12 -18.68 10.34 -7.58
N ILE A 13 -18.11 11.46 -8.02
CA ILE A 13 -16.95 12.04 -7.34
C ILE A 13 -17.21 12.30 -5.85
N PRO A 14 -18.37 12.85 -5.44
CA PRO A 14 -18.63 13.08 -4.02
C PRO A 14 -18.56 11.81 -3.16
N ASN A 15 -18.81 10.63 -3.74
CA ASN A 15 -18.75 9.37 -3.00
C ASN A 15 -17.34 9.06 -2.49
N PHE A 16 -16.32 9.60 -3.14
CA PHE A 16 -14.94 9.39 -2.72
C PHE A 16 -14.59 10.07 -1.41
N LYS A 17 -15.43 10.99 -0.93
CA LYS A 17 -15.27 11.57 0.42
C LYS A 17 -15.41 10.50 1.51
N ASP A 18 -16.14 9.43 1.24
CA ASP A 18 -16.33 8.34 2.19
C ASP A 18 -15.06 7.55 2.43
N LEU A 19 -14.03 7.76 1.62
CA LEU A 19 -12.72 7.15 1.82
C LEU A 19 -11.89 7.83 2.91
N ILE A 20 -12.25 9.05 3.28
CA ILE A 20 -11.54 9.79 4.34
C ILE A 20 -11.67 9.00 5.64
N GLY A 21 -10.53 8.73 6.28
CA GLY A 21 -10.50 7.96 7.51
C GLY A 21 -10.19 6.48 7.33
N LEU A 22 -10.15 5.99 6.08
CA LEU A 22 -9.74 4.60 5.85
C LEU A 22 -8.25 4.43 6.12
N THR A 23 -7.92 3.34 6.79
CA THR A 23 -6.52 3.00 7.02
C THR A 23 -5.95 2.27 5.82
N ILE A 24 -4.77 2.72 5.35
CA ILE A 24 -4.03 2.02 4.31
C ILE A 24 -3.32 0.85 4.97
N GLY A 25 -3.77 -0.36 4.67
CA GLY A 25 -3.23 -1.57 5.25
C GLY A 25 -4.15 -2.75 5.00
N LYS A 26 -4.18 -3.68 5.95
CA LYS A 26 -5.03 -4.88 5.84
C LYS A 26 -6.49 -4.49 5.65
N GLY A 27 -7.12 -5.07 4.65
CA GLY A 27 -8.54 -4.81 4.36
C GLY A 27 -8.80 -3.54 3.57
N PHE A 28 -7.77 -2.79 3.17
CA PHE A 28 -7.95 -1.53 2.44
C PHE A 28 -8.74 -1.73 1.15
N ARG A 29 -8.35 -2.73 0.34
CA ARG A 29 -9.03 -3.01 -0.94
C ARG A 29 -10.52 -3.28 -0.73
N LYS A 30 -10.84 -4.13 0.23
CA LYS A 30 -12.22 -4.47 0.55
C LYS A 30 -13.01 -3.24 0.98
N ASN A 31 -12.42 -2.41 1.83
CA ASN A 31 -13.06 -1.19 2.33
C ASN A 31 -13.29 -0.17 1.22
N VAL A 32 -12.34 -0.04 0.29
CA VAL A 32 -12.50 0.83 -0.87
C VAL A 32 -13.68 0.36 -1.72
N TYR A 33 -13.72 -0.92 -2.06
CA TYR A 33 -14.81 -1.45 -2.89
C TYR A 33 -16.18 -1.34 -2.20
N SER A 34 -16.24 -1.43 -0.88
CA SER A 34 -17.51 -1.27 -0.18
C SER A 34 -18.09 0.13 -0.28
N LYS A 35 -17.22 1.14 -0.45
CA LYS A 35 -17.64 2.55 -0.48
C LYS A 35 -17.77 3.11 -1.89
N VAL A 36 -16.87 2.77 -2.79
CA VAL A 36 -16.82 3.35 -4.13
C VAL A 36 -16.71 2.30 -5.23
N GLY A 37 -17.01 1.04 -4.94
CA GLY A 37 -16.98 -0.02 -5.93
C GLY A 37 -18.25 -0.07 -6.77
N GLY A 38 -18.15 -0.71 -7.93
CA GLY A 38 -19.29 -0.91 -8.81
C GLY A 38 -19.95 0.40 -9.22
N VAL A 39 -21.27 0.45 -9.11
CA VAL A 39 -22.07 1.61 -9.56
C VAL A 39 -21.89 2.83 -8.67
N LYS A 40 -21.27 2.67 -7.50
CA LYS A 40 -21.02 3.79 -6.57
C LYS A 40 -19.79 4.60 -6.97
N GLY A 41 -19.01 4.12 -7.91
CA GLY A 41 -17.77 4.76 -8.27
C GLY A 41 -17.41 4.59 -9.73
N CYS A 42 -16.14 4.79 -10.03
CA CYS A 42 -15.57 4.70 -11.37
C CYS A 42 -14.37 3.76 -11.32
N THR A 43 -14.35 2.75 -12.18
CA THR A 43 -13.24 1.79 -12.25
C THR A 43 -11.90 2.49 -12.44
N HIS A 44 -11.84 3.52 -13.29
CA HIS A 44 -10.60 4.24 -13.53
C HIS A 44 -10.07 4.91 -12.27
N LEU A 45 -10.96 5.55 -11.50
CA LEU A 45 -10.55 6.22 -10.25
C LEU A 45 -10.22 5.22 -9.15
N VAL A 46 -11.01 4.16 -9.03
CA VAL A 46 -10.79 3.13 -8.02
C VAL A 46 -9.43 2.45 -8.23
N GLU A 47 -9.11 2.10 -9.47
CA GLU A 47 -7.85 1.42 -9.77
C GLU A 47 -6.61 2.28 -9.49
N LEU A 48 -6.74 3.60 -9.48
CA LEU A 48 -5.65 4.49 -9.11
C LEU A 48 -5.32 4.42 -7.60
N LEU A 49 -6.29 4.05 -6.79
CA LEU A 49 -6.11 4.04 -5.33
C LEU A 49 -5.14 2.98 -4.86
N PHE A 50 -5.04 1.85 -5.55
CA PHE A 50 -4.20 0.74 -5.10
C PHE A 50 -2.71 1.02 -5.28
N PRO A 51 -2.25 1.53 -6.43
CA PRO A 51 -0.86 1.97 -6.56
C PRO A 51 -0.51 3.10 -5.59
N ILE A 52 -1.43 4.03 -5.34
CA ILE A 52 -1.23 5.09 -4.36
C ILE A 52 -1.03 4.51 -2.97
N ALA A 53 -1.87 3.56 -2.58
CA ALA A 53 -1.76 2.91 -1.28
C ALA A 53 -0.45 2.13 -1.14
N THR A 54 -0.03 1.41 -2.17
CA THR A 54 1.24 0.69 -2.18
C THR A 54 2.41 1.64 -2.00
N THR A 55 2.42 2.73 -2.75
CA THR A 55 3.47 3.74 -2.67
C THR A 55 3.50 4.40 -1.30
N ALA A 56 2.34 4.73 -0.75
CA ALA A 56 2.25 5.31 0.59
C ALA A 56 2.81 4.37 1.64
N PHE A 57 2.46 3.09 1.58
CA PHE A 57 2.96 2.08 2.51
C PHE A 57 4.49 1.97 2.44
N GLN A 58 5.05 1.89 1.24
CA GLN A 58 6.49 1.79 1.04
C GLN A 58 7.21 3.04 1.54
N THR A 59 6.64 4.21 1.29
CA THR A 59 7.22 5.48 1.72
C THR A 59 7.23 5.58 3.26
N ILE A 60 6.14 5.24 3.90
CA ILE A 60 6.03 5.28 5.35
C ILE A 60 7.00 4.28 5.98
N TYR A 61 7.12 3.10 5.41
CA TYR A 61 8.02 2.07 5.90
C TYR A 61 9.48 2.54 5.82
N SER A 62 9.87 3.09 4.67
CA SER A 62 11.23 3.61 4.48
C SER A 62 11.53 4.77 5.44
N TYR A 63 10.56 5.64 5.65
CA TYR A 63 10.68 6.75 6.59
C TYR A 63 10.92 6.25 8.01
N LYS A 64 10.15 5.26 8.44
CA LYS A 64 10.31 4.67 9.78
C LYS A 64 11.67 4.03 9.96
N ILE A 65 12.18 3.35 8.94
CA ILE A 65 13.52 2.76 8.99
C ILE A 65 14.58 3.85 9.12
N SER A 66 14.46 4.93 8.34
CA SER A 66 15.45 6.00 8.38
C SER A 66 15.48 6.73 9.73
N LYS A 67 14.34 6.86 10.39
CA LYS A 67 14.24 7.45 11.73
C LYS A 67 14.79 6.55 12.82
N ASN A 68 14.92 5.26 12.55
CA ASN A 68 15.29 4.26 13.53
C ASN A 68 16.69 3.69 13.29
N LYS A 69 17.58 4.48 12.67
CA LYS A 69 18.92 4.01 12.25
C LYS A 69 19.74 3.38 13.38
N ASP A 70 19.66 3.95 14.58
CA ASP A 70 20.47 3.54 15.72
C ASP A 70 19.70 2.71 16.73
N LYS A 71 18.47 2.35 16.43
CA LYS A 71 17.61 1.56 17.30
C LYS A 71 17.38 0.20 16.68
N LYS A 72 16.82 -0.72 17.47
CA LYS A 72 16.44 -2.03 16.95
C LYS A 72 15.55 -1.88 15.72
N PRO A 73 15.71 -2.77 14.71
CA PRO A 73 14.87 -2.72 13.52
C PRO A 73 13.40 -2.70 13.89
N ILE A 74 12.60 -2.08 13.02
CA ILE A 74 11.15 -2.06 13.19
C ILE A 74 10.63 -3.47 12.91
N ASN A 75 10.68 -4.31 13.93
CA ASN A 75 10.42 -5.75 13.79
C ASN A 75 8.98 -6.07 13.38
N LYS A 76 8.04 -5.18 13.70
CA LYS A 76 6.63 -5.43 13.41
C LYS A 76 6.31 -5.48 11.92
N ASN A 77 7.06 -4.74 11.11
CA ASN A 77 6.78 -4.64 9.67
C ASN A 77 7.76 -5.44 8.81
N ALA A 78 8.96 -5.73 9.32
CA ALA A 78 9.95 -6.47 8.56
C ALA A 78 9.42 -7.83 8.07
N PRO A 79 8.83 -8.68 8.93
CA PRO A 79 8.32 -9.97 8.47
C PRO A 79 7.21 -9.88 7.41
N SER A 80 6.39 -8.83 7.45
CA SER A 80 5.31 -8.70 6.48
C SER A 80 5.79 -8.31 5.08
N LEU A 81 6.97 -7.69 4.97
CA LEU A 81 7.56 -7.34 3.69
C LEU A 81 8.49 -8.41 3.16
N ILE A 82 9.04 -9.24 4.02
CA ILE A 82 9.89 -10.35 3.59
C ILE A 82 9.04 -11.30 2.74
N ASN A 83 9.57 -11.72 1.62
CA ASN A 83 8.88 -12.52 0.62
C ASN A 83 7.77 -11.78 -0.13
N SER A 84 7.73 -10.46 -0.04
CA SER A 84 6.74 -9.67 -0.76
C SER A 84 7.13 -9.43 -2.22
N CYS A 85 8.42 -9.50 -2.53
CA CYS A 85 8.91 -9.41 -3.90
C CYS A 85 10.24 -10.17 -4.00
N HIS A 86 10.77 -10.28 -5.22
CA HIS A 86 12.01 -11.03 -5.44
C HIS A 86 13.18 -10.52 -4.58
N SER A 87 13.40 -9.20 -4.57
CA SER A 87 14.52 -8.63 -3.81
C SER A 87 14.40 -8.85 -2.31
N TRP A 88 13.19 -8.94 -1.80
CA TRP A 88 12.92 -9.17 -0.38
C TRP A 88 12.68 -10.63 -0.04
N SER A 89 13.11 -11.52 -0.92
CA SER A 89 13.11 -12.94 -0.60
C SER A 89 13.99 -13.20 0.62
N GLU A 90 13.53 -14.06 1.51
CA GLU A 90 14.21 -14.36 2.78
C GLU A 90 15.62 -14.93 2.63
N ASN A 91 15.93 -15.46 1.45
CA ASN A 91 17.24 -16.01 1.15
C ASN A 91 18.08 -15.11 0.25
N ASN A 92 17.71 -13.83 0.13
CA ASN A 92 18.40 -12.88 -0.74
C ASN A 92 19.30 -11.94 0.07
N GLU A 93 20.26 -11.32 -0.63
CA GLU A 93 21.25 -10.45 -0.03
C GLU A 93 20.65 -9.25 0.69
N VAL A 94 19.53 -8.74 0.21
CA VAL A 94 18.85 -7.60 0.83
C VAL A 94 18.47 -7.93 2.26
N ILE A 95 17.88 -9.12 2.46
CA ILE A 95 17.47 -9.54 3.81
C ILE A 95 18.70 -9.83 4.67
N LYS A 96 19.71 -10.46 4.09
CA LYS A 96 20.96 -10.73 4.81
C LYS A 96 21.61 -9.44 5.32
N LYS A 97 21.58 -8.39 4.50
CA LYS A 97 22.21 -7.11 4.82
C LYS A 97 21.42 -6.30 5.83
N TYR A 98 20.11 -6.17 5.63
CA TYR A 98 19.28 -5.26 6.43
C TYR A 98 18.51 -5.94 7.54
N PHE A 99 18.22 -7.22 7.41
CA PHE A 99 17.46 -7.98 8.40
C PHE A 99 18.08 -9.37 8.62
N PRO A 100 19.34 -9.42 9.09
CA PRO A 100 20.07 -10.70 9.19
C PRO A 100 19.36 -11.73 10.06
N ASP A 101 18.57 -11.29 11.05
CA ASP A 101 17.83 -12.22 11.92
C ASP A 101 16.75 -12.99 11.18
N TYR A 102 16.31 -12.49 10.03
CA TYR A 102 15.28 -13.13 9.22
C TYR A 102 15.83 -13.81 7.98
N TYR A 103 17.14 -13.76 7.78
CA TYR A 103 17.78 -14.36 6.62
C TYR A 103 17.82 -15.88 6.78
N ILE A 104 17.45 -16.59 5.71
CA ILE A 104 17.49 -18.05 5.64
C ILE A 104 18.36 -18.45 4.46
N GLU A 105 19.43 -19.19 4.72
CA GLU A 105 20.27 -19.72 3.66
C GLU A 105 19.49 -20.74 2.82
N LYS A 106 19.83 -20.76 1.53
CA LYS A 106 19.28 -21.76 0.63
C LYS A 106 19.71 -23.17 1.03
#